data_cd565a484e174be779ba51bc0c333598
#
_entry.id   cd565a484e174be779ba51bc0c333598
#
_cell.length_a   1.000
_cell.length_b   1.000
_cell.length_c   1.000
_cell.angle_alpha   90.00
_cell.angle_beta   90.00
_cell.angle_gamma   90.00
#
_symmetry.space_group_name_H-M   'P 1'
#
loop_
_entity.id
_entity.type
_entity.pdbx_description
1 polymer ?
#
loop_
_entity_poly.entity_id
_entity_poly.type
_entity_poly.pdbx_seq_one_letter_code
_entity_poly.pdbx_strand_id
1 'polypeptide(L)'
;VGVDNTASYWDSNSKNFGYEQATINMIDGAKTYTTRRNEGNLAFSKSVGTVSVHFNMEAYTNYAKQWGKHSLDATLLYAMDKMSTKSQNSARAFMDVIGSAHYVYNNRYLVDFTLSGSASSILDPDDRWGIFPAVGAGWILSEEKFMKRDWLSLLKVRASYGISGRA
;
A
#
# COMPACT_ATOMS: atom_id res chain seq x y z
N VAL A 1 -9.15 -3.59 -14.96
CA VAL A 1 -9.35 -2.43 -14.09
C VAL A 1 -10.09 -2.86 -12.84
N GLY A 2 -9.50 -2.67 -11.67
CA GLY A 2 -10.11 -2.93 -10.36
C GLY A 2 -10.30 -1.62 -9.60
N VAL A 3 -11.39 -1.49 -8.87
CA VAL A 3 -11.66 -0.37 -7.96
C VAL A 3 -12.06 -0.92 -6.60
N ASP A 4 -11.23 -0.66 -5.59
CA ASP A 4 -11.50 -1.03 -4.20
C ASP A 4 -11.85 0.21 -3.39
N ASN A 5 -12.95 0.14 -2.67
CA ASN A 5 -13.40 1.20 -1.77
C ASN A 5 -13.71 0.59 -0.40
N THR A 6 -12.93 0.97 0.60
CA THR A 6 -13.06 0.46 1.97
C THR A 6 -13.36 1.60 2.93
N ALA A 7 -14.43 1.47 3.70
CA ALA A 7 -14.77 2.39 4.77
C ALA A 7 -14.84 1.64 6.11
N SER A 8 -14.19 2.16 7.14
CA SER A 8 -14.26 1.65 8.50
C SER A 8 -14.76 2.71 9.45
N TYR A 9 -15.65 2.31 10.37
CA TYR A 9 -16.18 3.18 11.43
C TYR A 9 -16.18 2.44 12.77
N TRP A 10 -16.02 3.18 13.85
CA TRP A 10 -16.11 2.67 15.21
C TRP A 10 -17.24 3.37 15.96
N ASP A 11 -18.05 2.59 16.67
CA ASP A 11 -19.11 3.06 17.54
C ASP A 11 -18.82 2.59 18.97
N SER A 12 -18.72 3.53 19.92
CA SER A 12 -18.52 3.21 21.32
C SER A 12 -19.72 3.67 22.13
N ASN A 13 -20.29 2.74 22.88
CA ASN A 13 -21.36 3.01 23.84
C ASN A 13 -20.83 2.83 25.25
N SER A 14 -20.91 3.88 26.09
CA SER A 14 -20.61 3.77 27.49
C SER A 14 -21.93 3.93 28.31
N LYS A 15 -22.16 2.97 29.22
CA LYS A 15 -23.28 3.04 30.15
C LYS A 15 -22.71 3.16 31.56
N ASN A 16 -23.03 4.23 32.25
CA ASN A 16 -22.72 4.38 33.66
C ASN A 16 -23.89 3.92 34.51
N PHE A 17 -23.64 2.98 35.41
CA PHE A 17 -24.62 2.49 36.35
C PHE A 17 -24.32 3.07 37.74
N GLY A 18 -25.30 3.70 38.35
CA GLY A 18 -25.25 4.05 39.77
C GLY A 18 -25.47 2.78 40.62
N TYR A 19 -24.78 2.67 41.71
CA TYR A 19 -24.99 1.61 42.69
C TYR A 19 -25.22 2.19 44.06
N GLU A 20 -26.06 1.52 44.87
CA GLU A 20 -26.29 1.82 46.25
C GLU A 20 -25.48 0.88 47.12
N GLN A 21 -24.59 1.44 47.93
CA GLN A 21 -23.80 0.66 48.89
C GLN A 21 -24.42 0.84 50.28
N ALA A 22 -24.87 -0.27 50.85
CA ALA A 22 -25.31 -0.32 52.26
C ALA A 22 -24.17 -0.88 53.13
N THR A 23 -23.76 -0.12 54.11
CA THR A 23 -22.80 -0.57 55.12
C THR A 23 -23.54 -0.88 56.41
N ILE A 24 -23.39 -2.07 56.92
CA ILE A 24 -23.97 -2.53 58.18
C ILE A 24 -22.92 -2.36 59.26
N ASN A 25 -23.19 -1.46 60.22
CA ASN A 25 -22.34 -1.28 61.40
C ASN A 25 -23.03 -1.89 62.64
N MET A 26 -22.26 -2.61 63.46
CA MET A 26 -22.70 -3.11 64.75
C MET A 26 -22.13 -2.17 65.82
N ILE A 27 -22.99 -1.42 66.51
CA ILE A 27 -22.66 -0.60 67.63
C ILE A 27 -23.50 -1.04 68.81
N ASP A 28 -22.86 -1.45 69.91
CA ASP A 28 -23.50 -1.95 71.16
C ASP A 28 -24.58 -3.03 70.95
N GLY A 29 -24.34 -3.95 70.05
CA GLY A 29 -25.26 -5.00 69.68
C GLY A 29 -26.45 -4.62 68.82
N ALA A 30 -26.60 -3.34 68.50
CA ALA A 30 -27.60 -2.84 67.57
C ALA A 30 -27.06 -2.73 66.14
N LYS A 31 -27.84 -3.23 65.20
CA LYS A 31 -27.50 -3.11 63.75
C LYS A 31 -27.91 -1.71 63.26
N THR A 32 -26.91 -0.90 62.84
CA THR A 32 -27.17 0.39 62.23
C THR A 32 -26.83 0.27 60.74
N TYR A 33 -27.74 0.69 59.88
CA TYR A 33 -27.58 0.70 58.43
C TYR A 33 -27.24 2.13 57.95
N THR A 34 -26.08 2.25 57.29
CA THR A 34 -25.75 3.50 56.61
C THR A 34 -25.82 3.24 55.12
N THR A 35 -26.75 3.85 54.44
CA THR A 35 -26.86 3.79 52.98
C THR A 35 -26.15 4.97 52.35
N ARG A 36 -25.25 4.70 51.44
CA ARG A 36 -24.62 5.72 50.59
C ARG A 36 -25.16 5.54 49.18
N ARG A 37 -25.98 6.45 48.75
CA ARG A 37 -26.50 6.47 47.39
C ARG A 37 -25.52 7.27 46.52
N ASN A 38 -24.88 6.62 45.58
CA ASN A 38 -24.17 7.30 44.50
C ASN A 38 -25.19 7.60 43.40
N GLU A 39 -25.65 8.80 43.31
CA GLU A 39 -26.48 9.25 42.18
C GLU A 39 -25.58 9.50 40.99
N GLY A 40 -25.38 8.47 40.18
CA GLY A 40 -24.77 8.60 38.85
C GLY A 40 -25.90 8.81 37.84
N ASN A 41 -25.86 9.91 37.13
CA ASN A 41 -26.74 10.08 35.96
C ASN A 41 -26.38 9.01 34.94
N LEU A 42 -27.40 8.31 34.44
CA LEU A 42 -27.26 7.44 33.27
C LEU A 42 -26.92 8.34 32.07
N ALA A 43 -25.65 8.53 31.80
CA ALA A 43 -25.20 9.23 30.62
C ALA A 43 -24.99 8.22 29.49
N PHE A 44 -25.77 8.36 28.46
CA PHE A 44 -25.56 7.65 27.21
C PHE A 44 -24.72 8.54 26.29
N SER A 45 -23.52 8.14 25.96
CA SER A 45 -22.72 8.82 24.94
C SER A 45 -22.50 7.90 23.75
N LYS A 46 -22.82 8.36 22.58
CA LYS A 46 -22.54 7.72 21.32
C LYS A 46 -21.51 8.57 20.58
N SER A 47 -20.33 8.01 20.35
CA SER A 47 -19.31 8.64 19.53
C SER A 47 -19.09 7.80 18.28
N VAL A 48 -19.16 8.41 17.13
CA VAL A 48 -18.70 7.78 15.89
C VAL A 48 -17.19 8.01 15.80
N GLY A 49 -16.44 6.92 15.75
CA GLY A 49 -15.00 6.98 15.61
C GLY A 49 -14.56 7.57 14.26
N THR A 50 -13.28 7.59 14.03
CA THR A 50 -12.68 8.09 12.79
C THR A 50 -13.13 7.27 11.59
N VAL A 51 -13.75 7.91 10.61
CA VAL A 51 -14.08 7.29 9.33
C VAL A 51 -12.89 7.49 8.37
N SER A 52 -12.30 6.40 7.90
CA SER A 52 -11.28 6.41 6.86
C SER A 52 -11.86 5.82 5.57
N VAL A 53 -11.63 6.49 4.48
CA VAL A 53 -11.98 6.01 3.14
C VAL A 53 -10.69 5.80 2.37
N HIS A 54 -10.52 4.59 1.86
CA HIS A 54 -9.39 4.20 1.03
C HIS A 54 -9.91 3.88 -0.37
N PHE A 55 -9.37 4.56 -1.37
CA PHE A 55 -9.68 4.36 -2.77
C PHE A 55 -8.41 3.96 -3.51
N ASN A 56 -8.45 2.80 -4.15
CA ASN A 56 -7.37 2.29 -4.97
C ASN A 56 -7.89 2.05 -6.40
N MET A 57 -7.13 2.45 -7.39
CA MET A 57 -7.43 2.22 -8.79
C MET A 57 -6.15 1.82 -9.52
N GLU A 58 -6.23 0.73 -10.27
CA GLU A 58 -5.15 0.27 -11.14
C GLU A 58 -5.67 0.03 -12.55
N ALA A 59 -4.88 0.42 -13.53
CA ALA A 59 -5.11 0.11 -14.93
C ALA A 59 -3.78 -0.26 -15.57
N TYR A 60 -3.76 -1.36 -16.30
CA TYR A 60 -2.56 -1.77 -17.01
C TYR A 60 -2.87 -2.29 -18.40
N THR A 61 -1.89 -2.20 -19.27
CA THR A 61 -1.92 -2.81 -20.60
C THR A 61 -0.60 -3.48 -20.89
N ASN A 62 -0.68 -4.63 -21.53
CA ASN A 62 0.48 -5.41 -21.94
C ASN A 62 0.49 -5.53 -23.45
N TYR A 63 1.65 -5.40 -24.05
CA TYR A 63 1.91 -5.64 -25.44
C TYR A 63 3.03 -6.64 -25.59
N ALA A 64 2.79 -7.75 -26.27
CA ALA A 64 3.78 -8.76 -26.55
C ALA A 64 3.81 -9.05 -28.05
N LYS A 65 5.00 -9.05 -28.65
CA LYS A 65 5.19 -9.36 -30.06
C LYS A 65 6.50 -10.10 -30.31
N GLN A 66 6.38 -11.15 -31.10
CA GLN A 66 7.54 -11.88 -31.62
C GLN A 66 7.59 -11.76 -33.14
N TRP A 67 8.77 -11.50 -33.70
CA TRP A 67 9.03 -11.49 -35.15
C TRP A 67 10.43 -11.97 -35.45
N GLY A 68 10.51 -13.12 -36.12
CA GLY A 68 11.81 -13.76 -36.41
C GLY A 68 12.59 -14.08 -35.14
N LYS A 69 13.72 -13.41 -34.94
CA LYS A 69 14.61 -13.57 -33.78
C LYS A 69 14.39 -12.53 -32.70
N HIS A 70 13.39 -11.70 -32.84
CA HIS A 70 13.10 -10.60 -31.94
C HIS A 70 11.87 -10.92 -31.09
N SER A 71 11.92 -10.60 -29.82
CA SER A 71 10.80 -10.62 -28.87
C SER A 71 10.76 -9.30 -28.13
N LEU A 72 9.59 -8.70 -28.07
CA LEU A 72 9.32 -7.48 -27.33
C LEU A 72 8.11 -7.70 -26.42
N ASP A 73 8.28 -7.47 -25.15
CA ASP A 73 7.23 -7.43 -24.15
C ASP A 73 7.25 -6.05 -23.50
N ALA A 74 6.13 -5.34 -23.53
CA ALA A 74 6.00 -4.01 -22.95
C ALA A 74 4.76 -3.94 -22.06
N THR A 75 4.89 -3.24 -20.95
CA THR A 75 3.80 -3.03 -19.99
C THR A 75 3.71 -1.55 -19.66
N LEU A 76 2.48 -1.03 -19.63
CA LEU A 76 2.18 0.28 -19.09
C LEU A 76 1.18 0.08 -17.95
N LEU A 77 1.53 0.56 -16.77
CA LEU A 77 0.73 0.53 -15.55
C LEU A 77 0.44 1.95 -15.09
N TYR A 78 -0.79 2.21 -14.73
CA TYR A 78 -1.22 3.36 -13.95
C TYR A 78 -1.82 2.89 -12.64
N ALA A 79 -1.36 3.44 -11.52
CA ALA A 79 -1.91 3.16 -10.20
C ALA A 79 -2.22 4.47 -9.47
N MET A 80 -3.33 4.51 -8.76
CA MET A 80 -3.72 5.61 -7.89
C MET A 80 -4.21 5.06 -6.56
N ASP A 81 -3.65 5.58 -5.48
CA ASP A 81 -4.04 5.29 -4.11
C ASP A 81 -4.45 6.59 -3.41
N LYS A 82 -5.64 6.64 -2.84
CA LYS A 82 -6.14 7.80 -2.10
C LYS A 82 -6.71 7.38 -0.76
N MET A 83 -6.14 7.91 0.30
CA MET A 83 -6.63 7.73 1.67
C MET A 83 -7.14 9.05 2.21
N SER A 84 -8.38 9.06 2.69
CA SER A 84 -9.02 10.23 3.31
C SER A 84 -9.52 9.85 4.69
N THR A 85 -9.16 10.65 5.69
CA THR A 85 -9.58 10.48 7.09
C THR A 85 -10.36 11.69 7.55
N LYS A 86 -11.62 11.49 7.91
CA LYS A 86 -12.57 12.58 8.26
C LYS A 86 -12.12 13.42 9.48
N SER A 87 -11.33 12.83 10.38
CA SER A 87 -10.87 13.54 11.59
C SER A 87 -9.71 14.51 11.34
N GLN A 88 -8.97 14.37 10.24
CA GLN A 88 -7.77 15.17 9.99
C GLN A 88 -7.91 16.15 8.82
N ASN A 89 -9.03 16.16 8.11
CA ASN A 89 -9.24 16.97 6.90
C ASN A 89 -8.06 16.86 5.88
N SER A 90 -7.30 15.77 5.97
CA SER A 90 -6.15 15.52 5.10
C SER A 90 -6.43 14.30 4.23
N ALA A 91 -6.47 14.51 2.93
CA ALA A 91 -6.46 13.44 1.96
C ALA A 91 -5.03 13.24 1.47
N ARG A 92 -4.53 12.02 1.53
CA ARG A 92 -3.26 11.63 0.91
C ARG A 92 -3.57 10.88 -0.36
N ALA A 93 -2.97 11.29 -1.46
CA ALA A 93 -3.08 10.60 -2.72
C ALA A 93 -1.68 10.36 -3.31
N PHE A 94 -1.47 9.16 -3.81
CA PHE A 94 -0.29 8.76 -4.57
C PHE A 94 -0.73 8.34 -5.95
N MET A 95 0.05 8.69 -6.94
CA MET A 95 -0.16 8.28 -8.32
C MET A 95 1.16 7.77 -8.89
N ASP A 96 1.09 6.63 -9.56
CA ASP A 96 2.24 6.00 -10.19
C ASP A 96 1.93 5.69 -11.65
N VAL A 97 2.85 6.02 -12.53
CA VAL A 97 2.83 5.63 -13.94
C VAL A 97 4.11 4.88 -14.23
N ILE A 98 4.01 3.63 -14.64
CA ILE A 98 5.17 2.77 -14.88
C ILE A 98 5.08 2.22 -16.29
N GLY A 99 6.09 2.53 -17.10
CA GLY A 99 6.31 1.93 -18.40
C GLY A 99 7.54 1.02 -18.35
N SER A 100 7.39 -0.24 -18.78
CA SER A 100 8.51 -1.17 -18.91
C SER A 100 8.52 -1.83 -20.29
N ALA A 101 9.70 -2.09 -20.79
CA ALA A 101 9.92 -2.81 -22.03
C ALA A 101 11.07 -3.82 -21.86
N HIS A 102 10.80 -5.06 -22.22
CA HIS A 102 11.75 -6.15 -22.24
C HIS A 102 11.95 -6.60 -23.68
N TYR A 103 13.15 -6.46 -24.18
CA TYR A 103 13.50 -6.83 -25.54
C TYR A 103 14.54 -7.94 -25.55
N VAL A 104 14.29 -8.98 -26.33
CA VAL A 104 15.18 -10.13 -26.50
C VAL A 104 15.51 -10.29 -27.98
N TYR A 105 16.80 -10.39 -28.28
CA TYR A 105 17.28 -10.72 -29.61
C TYR A 105 17.96 -12.08 -29.64
N ASN A 106 17.47 -12.95 -30.53
CA ASN A 106 18.04 -14.28 -30.80
C ASN A 106 18.23 -15.15 -29.55
N ASN A 107 17.39 -14.96 -28.52
CA ASN A 107 17.48 -15.62 -27.22
C ASN A 107 18.83 -15.46 -26.50
N ARG A 108 19.64 -14.45 -26.86
CA ARG A 108 20.98 -14.24 -26.33
C ARG A 108 21.17 -12.87 -25.72
N TYR A 109 20.66 -11.86 -26.37
CA TYR A 109 20.82 -10.47 -25.94
C TYR A 109 19.50 -9.99 -25.37
N LEU A 110 19.55 -9.48 -24.15
CA LEU A 110 18.38 -8.97 -23.43
C LEU A 110 18.63 -7.50 -23.11
N VAL A 111 17.60 -6.69 -23.31
CA VAL A 111 17.61 -5.28 -22.91
C VAL A 111 16.31 -5.01 -22.16
N ASP A 112 16.44 -4.46 -20.97
CA ASP A 112 15.35 -4.05 -20.12
C ASP A 112 15.35 -2.53 -20.02
N PHE A 113 14.21 -1.91 -20.17
CA PHE A 113 14.01 -0.50 -19.93
C PHE A 113 12.79 -0.30 -19.04
N THR A 114 12.91 0.53 -18.01
CA THR A 114 11.80 0.90 -17.14
C THR A 114 11.85 2.40 -16.88
N LEU A 115 10.70 3.05 -17.02
CA LEU A 115 10.50 4.43 -16.64
C LEU A 115 9.32 4.49 -15.69
N SER A 116 9.55 4.94 -14.46
CA SER A 116 8.49 5.18 -13.50
C SER A 116 8.38 6.65 -13.15
N GLY A 117 7.16 7.15 -13.11
CA GLY A 117 6.79 8.46 -12.60
C GLY A 117 5.91 8.28 -11.39
N SER A 118 6.28 8.88 -10.26
CA SER A 118 5.52 8.83 -9.02
C SER A 118 5.17 10.24 -8.55
N ALA A 119 3.94 10.43 -8.09
CA ALA A 119 3.49 11.71 -7.56
C ALA A 119 2.80 11.54 -6.21
N SER A 120 3.03 12.51 -5.32
CA SER A 120 2.42 12.56 -3.99
C SER A 120 1.68 13.88 -3.77
N SER A 121 0.45 13.81 -3.26
CA SER A 121 -0.32 15.00 -2.91
C SER A 121 0.20 15.74 -1.67
N ILE A 122 1.18 15.16 -0.96
CA ILE A 122 1.80 15.77 0.23
C ILE A 122 2.82 16.81 -0.18
N LEU A 123 3.42 16.66 -1.35
CA LEU A 123 4.42 17.57 -1.90
C LEU A 123 3.78 18.79 -2.58
N ASP A 124 4.54 19.86 -2.68
CA ASP A 124 4.14 21.07 -3.40
C ASP A 124 3.73 20.75 -4.85
N PRO A 125 2.71 21.41 -5.41
CA PRO A 125 2.29 21.21 -6.80
C PRO A 125 3.40 21.21 -7.83
N ASP A 126 4.43 22.03 -7.63
CA ASP A 126 5.54 22.19 -8.56
C ASP A 126 6.59 21.07 -8.46
N ASP A 127 6.72 20.43 -7.28
CA ASP A 127 7.73 19.40 -6.99
C ASP A 127 7.15 18.00 -6.73
N ARG A 128 5.88 17.78 -7.04
CA ARG A 128 5.19 16.52 -6.66
C ARG A 128 5.52 15.31 -7.52
N TRP A 129 6.13 15.50 -8.71
CA TRP A 129 6.47 14.42 -9.62
C TRP A 129 7.95 14.04 -9.54
N GLY A 130 8.23 12.78 -9.23
CA GLY A 130 9.53 12.15 -9.36
C GLY A 130 9.58 11.23 -10.59
N ILE A 131 10.67 11.27 -11.36
CA ILE A 131 10.89 10.41 -12.52
C ILE A 131 12.11 9.52 -12.25
N PHE A 132 11.95 8.23 -12.43
CA PHE A 132 12.93 7.21 -12.05
C PHE A 132 13.18 6.27 -13.24
N PRO A 133 14.18 6.56 -14.09
CA PRO A 133 14.57 5.69 -15.18
C PRO A 133 15.46 4.54 -14.70
N ALA A 134 15.31 3.38 -15.32
CA ALA A 134 16.20 2.25 -15.14
C ALA A 134 16.43 1.53 -16.48
N VAL A 135 17.64 1.04 -16.69
CA VAL A 135 18.04 0.28 -17.86
C VAL A 135 18.86 -0.95 -17.43
N GLY A 136 18.62 -2.06 -18.08
CA GLY A 136 19.35 -3.31 -17.87
C GLY A 136 19.77 -3.91 -19.20
N ALA A 137 20.88 -4.63 -19.20
CA ALA A 137 21.33 -5.45 -20.31
C ALA A 137 21.75 -6.83 -19.81
N GLY A 138 21.47 -7.85 -20.59
CA GLY A 138 21.84 -9.22 -20.32
C GLY A 138 22.38 -9.92 -21.57
N TRP A 139 23.35 -10.80 -21.36
CA TRP A 139 23.93 -11.60 -22.41
C TRP A 139 24.02 -13.06 -21.98
N ILE A 140 23.41 -13.96 -22.75
CA ILE A 140 23.50 -15.40 -22.53
C ILE A 140 24.65 -15.95 -23.32
N LEU A 141 25.80 -16.00 -22.66
CA LEU A 141 27.06 -16.45 -23.24
C LEU A 141 27.05 -17.94 -23.66
N SER A 142 26.34 -18.77 -22.90
CA SER A 142 26.24 -20.22 -23.19
C SER A 142 25.59 -20.51 -24.55
N GLU A 143 24.80 -19.60 -25.10
CA GLU A 143 24.19 -19.74 -26.42
C GLU A 143 25.11 -19.32 -27.57
N GLU A 144 26.26 -18.75 -27.26
CA GLU A 144 27.25 -18.38 -28.29
C GLU A 144 28.01 -19.58 -28.81
N LYS A 145 28.32 -19.58 -30.13
CA LYS A 145 28.99 -20.72 -30.80
C LYS A 145 30.34 -21.04 -30.18
N PHE A 146 31.08 -20.05 -29.67
CA PHE A 146 32.38 -20.21 -29.05
C PHE A 146 32.36 -20.77 -27.63
N MET A 147 31.17 -20.69 -26.94
CA MET A 147 30.99 -21.12 -25.56
C MET A 147 30.18 -22.41 -25.42
N LYS A 148 29.67 -22.98 -26.51
CA LYS A 148 28.93 -24.26 -26.46
C LYS A 148 29.87 -25.38 -26.01
N ARG A 149 29.67 -25.83 -24.77
CA ARG A 149 30.38 -26.92 -24.12
C ARG A 149 29.38 -27.80 -23.38
N ASP A 150 29.56 -29.11 -23.46
CA ASP A 150 28.63 -30.10 -22.87
C ASP A 150 28.48 -29.97 -21.34
N TRP A 151 29.51 -29.41 -20.68
CA TRP A 151 29.49 -29.19 -19.23
C TRP A 151 28.86 -27.85 -18.80
N LEU A 152 28.61 -26.92 -19.75
CA LEU A 152 28.12 -25.58 -19.48
C LEU A 152 26.64 -25.44 -19.89
N SER A 153 25.74 -25.65 -18.95
CA SER A 153 24.29 -25.58 -19.20
C SER A 153 23.77 -24.15 -19.37
N LEU A 154 24.24 -23.19 -18.56
CA LEU A 154 23.84 -21.79 -18.65
C LEU A 154 24.91 -20.85 -18.08
N LEU A 155 25.32 -19.89 -18.89
CA LEU A 155 26.13 -18.76 -18.46
C LEU A 155 25.47 -17.47 -18.95
N LYS A 156 24.96 -16.65 -18.01
CA LYS A 156 24.32 -15.35 -18.27
C LYS A 156 25.03 -14.26 -17.50
N VAL A 157 25.41 -13.21 -18.18
CA VAL A 157 25.94 -11.96 -17.57
C VAL A 157 24.87 -10.90 -17.65
N ARG A 158 24.69 -10.12 -16.57
CA ARG A 158 23.74 -9.01 -16.49
C ARG A 158 24.41 -7.80 -15.88
N ALA A 159 24.04 -6.63 -16.40
CA ALA A 159 24.35 -5.33 -15.81
C ALA A 159 23.10 -4.47 -15.84
N SER A 160 22.85 -3.70 -14.78
CA SER A 160 21.73 -2.77 -14.72
C SER A 160 22.14 -1.50 -13.97
N TYR A 161 21.54 -0.40 -14.39
CA TYR A 161 21.67 0.89 -13.74
C TYR A 161 20.30 1.54 -13.68
N GLY A 162 19.99 2.18 -12.56
CA GLY A 162 18.72 2.88 -12.39
C GLY A 162 18.77 3.88 -11.26
N ILE A 163 17.90 4.86 -11.36
CA ILE A 163 17.63 5.83 -10.31
C ILE A 163 16.34 5.39 -9.65
N SER A 164 16.35 5.28 -8.33
CA SER A 164 15.16 4.97 -7.54
C SER A 164 14.92 6.08 -6.53
N GLY A 165 13.67 6.37 -6.28
CA GLY A 165 13.24 7.34 -5.28
C GLY A 165 11.78 7.10 -4.92
N ARG A 166 11.32 7.86 -3.93
CA ARG A 166 9.91 7.90 -3.53
C ARG A 166 9.51 9.37 -3.40
N ALA A 167 8.40 9.73 -4.03
CA ALA A 167 7.77 11.02 -3.85
C ALA A 167 6.93 11.06 -2.56
#